data_4ad91c6d39faaf6ee34d7a70139cede0
#
_entry.id   4ad91c6d39faaf6ee34d7a70139cede0
#
_cell.length_a   1.000
_cell.length_b   1.000
_cell.length_c   1.000
_cell.angle_alpha   90.00
_cell.angle_beta   90.00
_cell.angle_gamma   90.00
#
_symmetry.space_group_name_H-M   'P 1'
#
loop_
_entity.id
_entity.type
_entity.pdbx_description
1 polymer ?
#
loop_
_entity_poly.entity_id
_entity_poly.type
_entity_poly.pdbx_seq_one_letter_code
_entity_poly.pdbx_strand_id
1 'polypeptide(L)'
;MRERNRIAREIHDNVGHMLTRAILMVGALRTTHPEPDLAVSLSLLNDTLDQAMNSIRQSVHDLHDSSADLKESLELLIRDFTYCPVSLQYTMQPDIPRELRYSLISIAREALVNIARHSHATHAAITAIEHPGFYQFIIEDNGIGGKVPPIADINTPHTSSGGIGLSNIYTRVAAWNGYLQIQNEHGYRIHITIPKQ
;
A
#
# COMPACT_ATOMS: atom_id res chain seq x y z
N MET A 1 -11.29 -20.07 -16.62
CA MET A 1 -9.96 -19.61 -16.15
C MET A 1 -9.10 -18.96 -17.23
N ARG A 2 -8.96 -19.52 -18.44
CA ARG A 2 -8.09 -18.97 -19.51
C ARG A 2 -8.50 -17.56 -20.02
N GLU A 3 -9.80 -17.30 -20.13
CA GLU A 3 -10.33 -16.03 -20.64
C GLU A 3 -10.10 -14.86 -19.67
N ARG A 4 -10.29 -15.08 -18.36
CA ARG A 4 -10.00 -14.06 -17.32
C ARG A 4 -8.53 -13.66 -17.33
N ASN A 5 -7.61 -14.63 -17.44
CA ASN A 5 -6.17 -14.37 -17.50
C ASN A 5 -5.74 -13.68 -18.81
N ARG A 6 -6.47 -13.88 -19.92
CA ARG A 6 -6.25 -13.17 -21.16
C ARG A 6 -6.68 -11.71 -21.03
N ILE A 7 -7.89 -11.47 -20.49
CA ILE A 7 -8.41 -10.12 -20.27
C ILE A 7 -7.52 -9.34 -19.30
N ALA A 8 -7.07 -9.95 -18.22
CA ALA A 8 -6.17 -9.33 -17.24
C ALA A 8 -4.85 -8.85 -17.89
N ARG A 9 -4.24 -9.69 -18.74
CA ARG A 9 -3.03 -9.31 -19.48
C ARG A 9 -3.31 -8.20 -20.49
N GLU A 10 -4.40 -8.28 -21.21
CA GLU A 10 -4.78 -7.26 -22.21
C GLU A 10 -5.07 -5.90 -21.57
N ILE A 11 -5.68 -5.88 -20.36
CA ILE A 11 -5.87 -4.65 -19.57
C ILE A 11 -4.51 -4.13 -19.09
N HIS A 12 -3.65 -5.00 -18.57
CA HIS A 12 -2.32 -4.60 -18.09
C HIS A 12 -1.48 -3.98 -19.22
N ASP A 13 -1.46 -4.64 -20.38
CA ASP A 13 -0.66 -4.20 -21.53
C ASP A 13 -1.22 -2.89 -22.12
N ASN A 14 -2.51 -2.79 -22.36
CA ASN A 14 -3.09 -1.60 -22.99
C ASN A 14 -3.20 -0.41 -22.01
N VAL A 15 -3.84 -0.60 -20.87
CA VAL A 15 -4.12 0.51 -19.94
C VAL A 15 -2.85 0.86 -19.16
N GLY A 16 -2.04 -0.13 -18.78
CA GLY A 16 -0.75 0.09 -18.14
C GLY A 16 0.20 0.92 -19.00
N HIS A 17 0.31 0.61 -20.30
CA HIS A 17 1.12 1.40 -21.23
C HIS A 17 0.60 2.82 -21.44
N MET A 18 -0.73 3.01 -21.51
CA MET A 18 -1.32 4.35 -21.62
C MET A 18 -1.04 5.21 -20.39
N LEU A 19 -1.19 4.65 -19.19
CA LEU A 19 -0.92 5.36 -17.93
C LEU A 19 0.57 5.68 -17.78
N THR A 20 1.46 4.73 -18.10
CA THR A 20 2.91 4.98 -18.09
C THR A 20 3.29 6.14 -19.02
N ARG A 21 2.70 6.18 -20.20
CA ARG A 21 2.92 7.29 -21.15
C ARG A 21 2.40 8.62 -20.61
N ALA A 22 1.22 8.63 -19.97
CA ALA A 22 0.65 9.82 -19.34
C ALA A 22 1.53 10.32 -18.18
N ILE A 23 2.06 9.44 -17.33
CA ILE A 23 3.00 9.77 -16.24
C ILE A 23 4.27 10.43 -16.81
N LEU A 24 4.85 9.86 -17.87
CA LEU A 24 6.03 10.43 -18.52
C LEU A 24 5.74 11.81 -19.13
N MET A 25 4.57 12.02 -19.73
CA MET A 25 4.16 13.33 -20.27
C MET A 25 4.00 14.37 -19.15
N VAL A 26 3.36 14.02 -18.04
CA VAL A 26 3.23 14.91 -16.88
C VAL A 26 4.60 15.25 -16.29
N GLY A 27 5.48 14.26 -16.18
CA GLY A 27 6.87 14.47 -15.75
C GLY A 27 7.63 15.43 -16.65
N ALA A 28 7.50 15.30 -17.98
CA ALA A 28 8.10 16.21 -18.94
C ALA A 28 7.53 17.64 -18.85
N LEU A 29 6.21 17.79 -18.66
CA LEU A 29 5.57 19.09 -18.47
C LEU A 29 6.06 19.80 -17.19
N ARG A 30 6.28 19.08 -16.10
CA ARG A 30 6.85 19.65 -14.86
C ARG A 30 8.25 20.21 -15.04
N THR A 31 9.07 19.61 -15.89
CA THR A 31 10.43 20.10 -16.16
C THR A 31 10.46 21.30 -17.09
N THR A 32 9.49 21.41 -17.99
CA THR A 32 9.44 22.48 -19.00
C THR A 32 8.66 23.72 -18.54
N HIS A 33 7.78 23.58 -17.54
CA HIS A 33 6.90 24.65 -17.04
C HIS A 33 7.00 24.74 -15.51
N PRO A 34 8.00 25.45 -14.98
CA PRO A 34 8.26 25.53 -13.53
C PRO A 34 7.35 26.52 -12.77
N GLU A 35 6.23 26.96 -13.35
CA GLU A 35 5.27 27.86 -12.70
C GLU A 35 4.66 27.22 -11.45
N PRO A 36 4.66 27.91 -10.28
CA PRO A 36 4.25 27.30 -9.01
C PRO A 36 2.85 26.69 -9.01
N ASP A 37 1.86 27.38 -9.59
CA ASP A 37 0.46 26.92 -9.62
C ASP A 37 0.28 25.72 -10.55
N LEU A 38 1.00 25.70 -11.67
CA LEU A 38 1.00 24.60 -12.60
C LEU A 38 1.75 23.38 -12.02
N ALA A 39 2.84 23.61 -11.30
CA ALA A 39 3.60 22.55 -10.64
C ALA A 39 2.76 21.77 -9.62
N VAL A 40 1.91 22.44 -8.84
CA VAL A 40 0.98 21.82 -7.90
C VAL A 40 -0.05 20.98 -8.64
N SER A 41 -0.65 21.51 -9.70
CA SER A 41 -1.66 20.81 -10.50
C SER A 41 -1.07 19.58 -11.20
N LEU A 42 0.13 19.68 -11.76
CA LEU A 42 0.84 18.56 -12.39
C LEU A 42 1.26 17.51 -11.38
N SER A 43 1.61 17.91 -10.15
CA SER A 43 1.90 16.95 -9.07
C SER A 43 0.65 16.14 -8.72
N LEU A 44 -0.49 16.80 -8.53
CA LEU A 44 -1.76 16.13 -8.24
C LEU A 44 -2.19 15.17 -9.37
N LEU A 45 -1.99 15.59 -10.62
CA LEU A 45 -2.28 14.75 -11.78
C LEU A 45 -1.35 13.52 -11.82
N ASN A 46 -0.07 13.69 -11.56
CA ASN A 46 0.89 12.57 -11.49
C ASN A 46 0.50 11.58 -10.39
N ASP A 47 0.15 12.07 -9.20
CA ASP A 47 -0.29 11.25 -8.08
C ASP A 47 -1.58 10.47 -8.42
N THR A 48 -2.51 11.12 -9.14
CA THR A 48 -3.75 10.47 -9.61
C THR A 48 -3.46 9.37 -10.65
N LEU A 49 -2.54 9.60 -11.57
CA LEU A 49 -2.11 8.60 -12.55
C LEU A 49 -1.39 7.42 -11.91
N ASP A 50 -0.51 7.66 -10.94
CA ASP A 50 0.17 6.63 -10.17
C ASP A 50 -0.85 5.79 -9.37
N GLN A 51 -1.85 6.42 -8.78
CA GLN A 51 -2.94 5.74 -8.09
C GLN A 51 -3.77 4.87 -9.05
N ALA A 52 -4.12 5.37 -10.22
CA ALA A 52 -4.85 4.61 -11.25
C ALA A 52 -4.02 3.41 -11.73
N MET A 53 -2.71 3.59 -11.97
CA MET A 53 -1.79 2.52 -12.34
C MET A 53 -1.75 1.43 -11.27
N ASN A 54 -1.64 1.81 -9.99
CA ASN A 54 -1.62 0.86 -8.88
C ASN A 54 -2.95 0.12 -8.74
N SER A 55 -4.09 0.79 -8.95
CA SER A 55 -5.42 0.17 -8.92
C SER A 55 -5.59 -0.85 -10.04
N ILE A 56 -5.08 -0.57 -11.24
CA ILE A 56 -5.13 -1.50 -12.38
C ILE A 56 -4.21 -2.69 -12.14
N ARG A 57 -2.97 -2.47 -11.69
CA ARG A 57 -2.06 -3.56 -11.33
C ARG A 57 -2.67 -4.46 -10.28
N GLN A 58 -3.34 -3.88 -9.29
CA GLN A 58 -4.04 -4.62 -8.26
C GLN A 58 -5.20 -5.45 -8.85
N SER A 59 -6.05 -4.84 -9.68
CA SER A 59 -7.17 -5.54 -10.34
C SER A 59 -6.70 -6.70 -11.22
N VAL A 60 -5.58 -6.54 -11.91
CA VAL A 60 -4.97 -7.58 -12.76
C VAL A 60 -4.35 -8.68 -11.90
N HIS A 61 -3.66 -8.33 -10.82
CA HIS A 61 -3.10 -9.29 -9.88
C HIS A 61 -4.21 -10.10 -9.18
N ASP A 62 -5.31 -9.44 -8.80
CA ASP A 62 -6.49 -10.07 -8.19
C ASP A 62 -7.17 -11.08 -9.12
N LEU A 63 -7.05 -10.91 -10.44
CA LEU A 63 -7.54 -11.87 -11.44
C LEU A 63 -6.62 -13.09 -11.61
N HIS A 64 -5.33 -12.96 -11.29
CA HIS A 64 -4.33 -14.04 -11.44
C HIS A 64 -4.22 -14.95 -10.21
N ASP A 65 -4.43 -14.40 -9.03
CA ASP A 65 -4.03 -15.05 -7.77
C ASP A 65 -5.22 -15.42 -6.87
N SER A 66 -6.20 -16.14 -7.44
CA SER A 66 -7.39 -16.59 -6.71
C SER A 66 -7.10 -17.68 -5.63
N SER A 67 -5.88 -18.17 -5.53
CA SER A 67 -5.49 -19.29 -4.65
C SER A 67 -4.30 -19.02 -3.72
N ALA A 68 -3.55 -17.92 -3.90
CA ALA A 68 -2.37 -17.68 -3.08
C ALA A 68 -2.74 -17.35 -1.63
N ASP A 69 -2.08 -18.01 -0.69
CA ASP A 69 -2.17 -17.76 0.74
C ASP A 69 -1.59 -16.36 1.07
N LEU A 70 -2.11 -15.70 2.12
CA LEU A 70 -1.58 -14.42 2.59
C LEU A 70 -0.09 -14.52 2.92
N LYS A 71 0.32 -15.60 3.57
CA LYS A 71 1.72 -15.85 3.93
C LYS A 71 2.62 -15.85 2.70
N GLU A 72 2.27 -16.67 1.69
CA GLU A 72 3.03 -16.79 0.44
C GLU A 72 3.12 -15.44 -0.30
N SER A 73 2.02 -14.69 -0.34
CA SER A 73 1.97 -13.35 -0.95
C SER A 73 2.87 -12.34 -0.23
N LEU A 74 2.92 -12.37 1.12
CA LEU A 74 3.80 -11.52 1.90
C LEU A 74 5.27 -11.93 1.73
N GLU A 75 5.58 -13.22 1.72
CA GLU A 75 6.93 -13.74 1.47
C GLU A 75 7.45 -13.33 0.08
N LEU A 76 6.59 -13.38 -0.93
CA LEU A 76 6.91 -12.91 -2.28
C LEU A 76 7.20 -11.40 -2.29
N LEU A 77 6.34 -10.60 -1.65
CA LEU A 77 6.51 -9.16 -1.53
C LEU A 77 7.82 -8.78 -0.83
N ILE A 78 8.17 -9.50 0.24
CA ILE A 78 9.42 -9.32 0.99
C ILE A 78 10.63 -9.70 0.14
N ARG A 79 10.58 -10.81 -0.59
CA ARG A 79 11.66 -11.25 -1.48
C ARG A 79 11.97 -10.24 -2.57
N ASP A 80 10.93 -9.58 -3.11
CA ASP A 80 11.07 -8.58 -4.16
C ASP A 80 11.51 -7.21 -3.63
N PHE A 81 11.46 -7.00 -2.30
CA PHE A 81 11.85 -5.77 -1.64
C PHE A 81 13.36 -5.75 -1.38
N THR A 82 14.09 -4.90 -2.12
CA THR A 82 15.57 -4.87 -2.11
C THR A 82 16.18 -3.73 -1.31
N TYR A 83 15.37 -2.83 -0.72
CA TYR A 83 15.87 -1.64 -0.04
C TYR A 83 16.57 -1.96 1.30
N CYS A 84 15.96 -2.79 2.14
CA CYS A 84 16.55 -3.31 3.37
C CYS A 84 15.97 -4.69 3.69
N PRO A 85 16.63 -5.49 4.57
CA PRO A 85 16.07 -6.74 5.06
C PRO A 85 14.72 -6.56 5.75
N VAL A 86 13.77 -7.47 5.49
CA VAL A 86 12.44 -7.49 6.12
C VAL A 86 12.23 -8.82 6.80
N SER A 87 11.92 -8.81 8.10
CA SER A 87 11.52 -10.01 8.85
C SER A 87 9.99 -10.20 8.79
N LEU A 88 9.54 -11.45 8.73
CA LEU A 88 8.13 -11.80 8.77
C LEU A 88 7.84 -12.69 9.99
N GLN A 89 6.93 -12.24 10.86
CA GLN A 89 6.30 -13.07 11.87
C GLN A 89 4.85 -13.34 11.45
N TYR A 90 4.50 -14.60 11.24
CA TYR A 90 3.19 -14.98 10.73
C TYR A 90 2.57 -16.11 11.54
N THR A 91 1.39 -15.87 12.12
CA THR A 91 0.61 -16.84 12.91
C THR A 91 -0.88 -16.73 12.61
N MET A 92 -1.26 -16.49 11.35
CA MET A 92 -2.66 -16.49 10.92
C MET A 92 -3.03 -17.85 10.28
N GLN A 93 -4.30 -18.23 10.39
CA GLN A 93 -4.85 -19.43 9.73
C GLN A 93 -5.06 -19.19 8.24
N PRO A 94 -5.14 -20.25 7.41
CA PRO A 94 -5.30 -20.11 5.95
C PRO A 94 -6.64 -19.53 5.49
N ASP A 95 -7.70 -19.63 6.28
CA ASP A 95 -9.08 -19.29 5.91
C ASP A 95 -9.46 -17.82 6.16
N ILE A 96 -8.51 -16.91 6.06
CA ILE A 96 -8.75 -15.47 6.11
C ILE A 96 -9.68 -15.06 4.95
N PRO A 97 -10.71 -14.21 5.18
CA PRO A 97 -11.56 -13.68 4.12
C PRO A 97 -10.74 -13.11 2.95
N ARG A 98 -11.12 -13.48 1.73
CA ARG A 98 -10.36 -13.14 0.52
C ARG A 98 -10.11 -11.64 0.39
N GLU A 99 -11.13 -10.83 0.60
CA GLU A 99 -11.08 -9.37 0.50
C GLU A 99 -10.18 -8.76 1.58
N LEU A 100 -10.15 -9.36 2.78
CA LEU A 100 -9.24 -8.95 3.85
C LEU A 100 -7.80 -9.27 3.48
N ARG A 101 -7.52 -10.44 2.91
CA ARG A 101 -6.19 -10.82 2.41
C ARG A 101 -5.65 -9.81 1.43
N TYR A 102 -6.46 -9.40 0.43
CA TYR A 102 -6.08 -8.37 -0.53
C TYR A 102 -5.80 -7.01 0.12
N SER A 103 -6.64 -6.63 1.09
CA SER A 103 -6.44 -5.41 1.84
C SER A 103 -5.10 -5.40 2.57
N LEU A 104 -4.76 -6.49 3.26
CA LEU A 104 -3.50 -6.62 4.01
C LEU A 104 -2.27 -6.63 3.10
N ILE A 105 -2.31 -7.34 1.96
CA ILE A 105 -1.23 -7.35 0.96
C ILE A 105 -1.00 -5.94 0.39
N SER A 106 -2.09 -5.25 0.06
CA SER A 106 -2.02 -3.88 -0.48
C SER A 106 -1.45 -2.89 0.53
N ILE A 107 -1.83 -3.01 1.80
CA ILE A 107 -1.28 -2.22 2.91
C ILE A 107 0.21 -2.50 3.09
N ALA A 108 0.62 -3.78 3.07
CA ALA A 108 2.03 -4.14 3.18
C ALA A 108 2.87 -3.53 2.05
N ARG A 109 2.38 -3.60 0.82
CA ARG A 109 3.05 -3.02 -0.35
C ARG A 109 3.22 -1.51 -0.20
N GLU A 110 2.17 -0.79 0.16
CA GLU A 110 2.20 0.66 0.36
C GLU A 110 3.17 1.04 1.48
N ALA A 111 3.14 0.31 2.60
CA ALA A 111 4.06 0.55 3.71
C ALA A 111 5.53 0.32 3.33
N LEU A 112 5.85 -0.76 2.59
CA LEU A 112 7.21 -1.02 2.11
C LEU A 112 7.68 0.05 1.11
N VAL A 113 6.81 0.55 0.24
CA VAL A 113 7.13 1.68 -0.66
C VAL A 113 7.44 2.94 0.16
N ASN A 114 6.68 3.22 1.22
CA ASN A 114 6.92 4.35 2.10
C ASN A 114 8.24 4.20 2.85
N ILE A 115 8.58 3.01 3.33
CA ILE A 115 9.87 2.70 3.95
C ILE A 115 11.01 3.01 2.97
N ALA A 116 10.95 2.49 1.74
CA ALA A 116 11.98 2.72 0.74
C ALA A 116 12.16 4.19 0.37
N ARG A 117 11.09 4.99 0.38
CA ARG A 117 11.12 6.40 -0.03
C ARG A 117 11.52 7.36 1.10
N HIS A 118 11.21 7.01 2.36
CA HIS A 118 11.20 8.01 3.43
C HIS A 118 11.93 7.61 4.71
N SER A 119 12.18 6.31 4.96
CA SER A 119 12.58 5.88 6.31
C SER A 119 14.07 5.99 6.60
N HIS A 120 14.95 5.84 5.61
CA HIS A 120 16.38 5.57 5.82
C HIS A 120 16.64 4.36 6.73
N ALA A 121 15.72 3.40 6.75
CA ALA A 121 15.80 2.22 7.58
C ALA A 121 16.86 1.24 7.10
N THR A 122 17.44 0.53 8.05
CA THR A 122 18.36 -0.59 7.80
C THR A 122 17.68 -1.94 8.00
N HIS A 123 16.49 -1.95 8.58
CA HIS A 123 15.66 -3.14 8.80
C HIS A 123 14.18 -2.76 8.90
N ALA A 124 13.32 -3.66 8.41
CA ALA A 124 11.88 -3.58 8.59
C ALA A 124 11.32 -4.91 9.09
N ALA A 125 10.10 -4.89 9.63
CA ALA A 125 9.41 -6.09 10.08
C ALA A 125 7.93 -6.03 9.72
N ILE A 126 7.37 -7.19 9.36
CA ILE A 126 5.94 -7.41 9.18
C ILE A 126 5.51 -8.47 10.19
N THR A 127 4.49 -8.15 10.99
CA THR A 127 3.88 -9.06 11.95
C THR A 127 2.41 -9.24 11.60
N ALA A 128 2.00 -10.48 11.40
CA ALA A 128 0.64 -10.88 11.06
C ALA A 128 0.17 -11.96 12.05
N ILE A 129 -0.69 -11.61 12.99
CA ILE A 129 -1.14 -12.48 14.08
C ILE A 129 -2.67 -12.55 14.08
N GLU A 130 -3.17 -13.77 14.17
CA GLU A 130 -4.58 -14.02 14.39
C GLU A 130 -4.87 -14.27 15.86
N HIS A 131 -5.80 -13.50 16.42
CA HIS A 131 -6.35 -13.66 17.75
C HIS A 131 -7.76 -14.25 17.68
N PRO A 132 -8.32 -14.73 18.79
CA PRO A 132 -9.68 -15.30 18.78
C PRO A 132 -10.76 -14.32 18.27
N GLY A 133 -10.64 -13.03 18.53
CA GLY A 133 -11.65 -12.02 18.16
C GLY A 133 -11.21 -11.01 17.12
N PHE A 134 -9.95 -10.99 16.69
CA PHE A 134 -9.43 -9.99 15.74
C PHE A 134 -8.16 -10.47 15.04
N TYR A 135 -7.83 -9.79 13.95
CA TYR A 135 -6.55 -9.90 13.25
C TYR A 135 -5.68 -8.70 13.63
N GLN A 136 -4.41 -8.95 13.93
CA GLN A 136 -3.40 -7.93 14.19
C GLN A 136 -2.38 -7.92 13.04
N PHE A 137 -2.14 -6.74 12.47
CA PHE A 137 -1.17 -6.57 11.40
C PHE A 137 -0.31 -5.35 11.69
N ILE A 138 1.01 -5.57 11.82
CA ILE A 138 1.97 -4.52 12.15
C ILE A 138 3.03 -4.49 11.07
N ILE A 139 3.38 -3.29 10.63
CA ILE A 139 4.51 -3.05 9.74
C ILE A 139 5.34 -1.95 10.38
N GLU A 140 6.62 -2.20 10.56
CA GLU A 140 7.51 -1.28 11.24
C GLU A 140 8.90 -1.25 10.60
N ASP A 141 9.58 -0.12 10.74
CA ASP A 141 10.97 0.06 10.36
C ASP A 141 11.77 0.73 11.49
N ASN A 142 13.09 0.61 11.43
CA ASN A 142 14.02 1.22 12.38
C ASN A 142 14.64 2.52 11.85
N GLY A 143 13.99 3.19 10.94
CA GLY A 143 14.51 4.42 10.32
C GLY A 143 14.31 5.68 11.17
N ILE A 144 14.47 6.83 10.54
CA ILE A 144 14.39 8.13 11.22
C ILE A 144 12.95 8.56 11.56
N GLY A 145 11.96 7.76 11.17
CA GLY A 145 10.55 8.16 11.23
C GLY A 145 10.23 9.27 10.23
N GLY A 146 8.98 9.35 9.80
CA GLY A 146 8.48 10.42 8.97
C GLY A 146 7.70 11.46 9.79
N LYS A 147 7.24 12.54 9.17
CA LYS A 147 6.20 13.38 9.79
C LYS A 147 4.93 12.53 9.87
N VAL A 148 4.58 12.08 11.07
CA VAL A 148 3.26 11.51 11.30
C VAL A 148 2.29 12.66 11.35
N PRO A 149 1.21 12.65 10.55
CA PRO A 149 0.08 13.50 10.85
C PRO A 149 -0.37 13.21 12.30
N PRO A 150 -0.78 14.22 13.07
CA PRO A 150 -1.26 14.00 14.43
C PRO A 150 -2.25 12.84 14.41
N ILE A 151 -2.13 11.94 15.40
CA ILE A 151 -2.89 10.70 15.53
C ILE A 151 -4.35 11.02 15.24
N ALA A 152 -4.77 10.67 14.07
CA ALA A 152 -6.12 10.88 13.69
C ALA A 152 -6.90 9.67 14.11
N ASP A 153 -7.82 9.91 14.99
CA ASP A 153 -8.88 8.98 15.30
C ASP A 153 -9.56 8.58 13.98
N ILE A 154 -9.73 7.29 13.73
CA ILE A 154 -10.32 6.74 12.49
C ILE A 154 -11.64 7.41 12.12
N ASN A 155 -12.34 7.96 13.11
CA ASN A 155 -13.64 8.62 12.95
C ASN A 155 -13.58 10.10 12.54
N THR A 156 -12.39 10.69 12.37
CA THR A 156 -12.28 12.08 11.89
C THR A 156 -11.91 12.12 10.42
N PRO A 157 -12.70 12.78 9.54
CA PRO A 157 -12.35 12.96 8.14
C PRO A 157 -11.08 13.80 8.06
N HIS A 158 -10.00 13.17 7.52
CA HIS A 158 -8.68 13.78 7.46
C HIS A 158 -8.58 14.90 6.44
N THR A 159 -8.20 16.04 6.93
CA THR A 159 -7.56 17.09 6.14
C THR A 159 -6.14 16.67 5.78
N SER A 160 -5.92 16.45 4.52
CA SER A 160 -4.77 16.72 3.62
C SER A 160 -3.29 16.66 4.11
N SER A 161 -2.94 16.25 5.31
CA SER A 161 -1.55 16.33 5.79
C SER A 161 -0.74 15.02 5.69
N GLY A 162 -1.39 13.89 5.47
CA GLY A 162 -0.74 12.61 5.18
C GLY A 162 -0.86 12.32 3.70
N GLY A 163 0.23 12.03 2.99
CA GLY A 163 0.20 11.73 1.57
C GLY A 163 -0.84 10.66 1.20
N ILE A 164 -1.18 10.57 -0.08
CA ILE A 164 -2.21 9.68 -0.67
C ILE A 164 -2.09 8.22 -0.16
N GLY A 165 -0.87 7.75 0.09
CA GLY A 165 -0.60 6.40 0.58
C GLY A 165 -1.20 6.10 1.95
N LEU A 166 -1.06 6.99 2.92
CA LEU A 166 -1.65 6.81 4.26
C LEU A 166 -3.18 6.88 4.22
N SER A 167 -3.74 7.75 3.39
CA SER A 167 -5.19 7.83 3.16
C SER A 167 -5.74 6.51 2.59
N ASN A 168 -5.01 5.86 1.69
CA ASN A 168 -5.37 4.56 1.14
C ASN A 168 -5.33 3.45 2.20
N ILE A 169 -4.31 3.43 3.07
CA ILE A 169 -4.23 2.49 4.18
C ILE A 169 -5.43 2.69 5.11
N TYR A 170 -5.72 3.93 5.48
CA TYR A 170 -6.85 4.29 6.32
C TYR A 170 -8.18 3.78 5.74
N THR A 171 -8.47 4.11 4.48
CA THR A 171 -9.72 3.71 3.81
C THR A 171 -9.90 2.19 3.80
N ARG A 172 -8.82 1.43 3.58
CA ARG A 172 -8.86 -0.03 3.59
C ARG A 172 -9.14 -0.59 4.98
N VAL A 173 -8.52 -0.04 6.01
CA VAL A 173 -8.75 -0.47 7.40
C VAL A 173 -10.18 -0.14 7.84
N ALA A 174 -10.67 1.07 7.52
CA ALA A 174 -12.02 1.51 7.83
C ALA A 174 -13.11 0.63 7.18
N ALA A 175 -12.87 0.13 5.95
CA ALA A 175 -13.79 -0.79 5.27
C ALA A 175 -14.04 -2.10 6.04
N TRP A 176 -13.14 -2.45 6.96
CA TRP A 176 -13.25 -3.63 7.84
C TRP A 176 -13.64 -3.29 9.28
N ASN A 177 -14.11 -2.08 9.56
CA ASN A 177 -14.33 -1.57 10.91
C ASN A 177 -13.08 -1.73 11.79
N GLY A 178 -11.90 -1.65 11.16
CA GLY A 178 -10.62 -1.81 11.81
C GLY A 178 -10.13 -0.54 12.48
N TYR A 179 -9.15 -0.71 13.35
CA TYR A 179 -8.44 0.37 14.02
C TYR A 179 -7.02 0.50 13.47
N LEU A 180 -6.61 1.73 13.17
CA LEU A 180 -5.27 2.08 12.68
C LEU A 180 -4.57 2.99 13.68
N GLN A 181 -3.38 2.61 14.11
CA GLN A 181 -2.49 3.43 14.91
C GLN A 181 -1.14 3.58 14.22
N ILE A 182 -0.62 4.80 14.18
CA ILE A 182 0.69 5.11 13.61
C ILE A 182 1.58 5.72 14.69
N GLN A 183 2.82 5.23 14.80
CA GLN A 183 3.84 5.69 15.73
C GLN A 183 5.15 5.98 14.97
N ASN A 184 5.94 6.96 15.43
CA ASN A 184 7.20 7.38 14.80
C ASN A 184 8.34 7.69 15.78
N GLU A 185 8.27 7.22 17.00
CA GLU A 185 9.27 7.56 18.03
C GLU A 185 10.65 6.92 17.79
N HIS A 186 10.68 5.69 17.25
CA HIS A 186 11.90 4.93 16.97
C HIS A 186 11.77 4.19 15.62
N GLY A 187 11.65 4.96 14.53
CA GLY A 187 11.24 4.46 13.22
C GLY A 187 9.75 4.72 12.97
N TYR A 188 9.18 4.09 11.98
CA TYR A 188 7.77 4.23 11.63
C TYR A 188 7.03 2.91 11.84
N ARG A 189 5.93 2.94 12.59
CA ARG A 189 5.13 1.76 12.89
C ARG A 189 3.68 1.99 12.53
N ILE A 190 3.14 1.14 11.70
CA ILE A 190 1.72 1.04 11.34
C ILE A 190 1.17 -0.17 12.10
N HIS A 191 0.24 0.05 13.01
CA HIS A 191 -0.44 -1.00 13.76
C HIS A 191 -1.91 -1.04 13.39
N ILE A 192 -2.39 -2.17 12.91
CA ILE A 192 -3.74 -2.39 12.44
C ILE A 192 -4.37 -3.52 13.24
N THR A 193 -5.60 -3.28 13.71
CA THR A 193 -6.44 -4.28 14.35
C THR A 193 -7.76 -4.38 13.58
N ILE A 194 -8.15 -5.57 13.12
CA ILE A 194 -9.38 -5.80 12.37
C ILE A 194 -10.21 -6.82 13.13
N PRO A 195 -11.43 -6.48 13.57
CA PRO A 195 -12.31 -7.40 14.27
C PRO A 195 -12.74 -8.54 13.32
N LYS A 196 -12.85 -9.75 13.86
CA LYS A 196 -13.47 -10.87 13.15
C LYS A 196 -14.99 -10.65 13.13
N GLN A 197 -15.57 -10.85 11.96
CA GLN A 197 -17.02 -10.78 11.76
C GLN A 197 -17.67 -12.16 11.99
#